data_15ef212b5bce3b27655f21927c96e407
#
_entry.id   15ef212b5bce3b27655f21927c96e407
#
_cell.length_a   1.000
_cell.length_b   1.000
_cell.length_c   1.000
_cell.angle_alpha   90.00
_cell.angle_beta   90.00
_cell.angle_gamma   90.00
#
_symmetry.space_group_name_H-M   'P 1'
#
loop_
_entity.id
_entity.type
_entity.pdbx_description
1 polymer ?
#
loop_
_entity_poly.entity_id
_entity_poly.type
_entity_poly.pdbx_seq_one_letter_code
_entity_poly.pdbx_strand_id
1 'polypeptide(L)' 'MITDIDLKRLNLPKLNEQQARRVTAAEKACREAKTDWAKNYWFEVFRKLCTLYGATEYFRRTIH' A
#
# COMPACT_ATOMS: atom_id res chain seq x y z
N MET A 1 -12.41 -2.44 -6.39
CA MET A 1 -12.65 -2.49 -4.95
C MET A 1 -11.96 -3.69 -4.35
N ILE A 2 -11.25 -3.50 -3.25
CA ILE A 2 -10.54 -4.59 -2.60
C ILE A 2 -11.48 -5.27 -1.61
N THR A 3 -11.61 -6.57 -1.75
CA THR A 3 -12.44 -7.37 -0.84
C THR A 3 -11.55 -8.02 0.20
N ASP A 4 -12.17 -8.62 1.22
CA ASP A 4 -11.43 -9.37 2.21
C ASP A 4 -10.62 -10.50 1.59
N ILE A 5 -11.16 -11.11 0.53
CA ILE A 5 -10.48 -12.18 -0.18
C ILE A 5 -9.22 -11.65 -0.84
N ASP A 6 -9.30 -10.47 -1.43
CA ASP A 6 -8.14 -9.86 -2.07
C ASP A 6 -7.06 -9.53 -1.06
N LEU A 7 -7.44 -9.02 0.10
CA LEU A 7 -6.49 -8.73 1.16
C LEU A 7 -5.79 -9.99 1.64
N LYS A 8 -6.52 -11.09 1.77
CA LYS A 8 -5.93 -12.37 2.14
C LYS A 8 -4.98 -12.88 1.06
N ARG A 9 -5.37 -12.72 -0.19
CA ARG A 9 -4.54 -13.15 -1.30
C ARG A 9 -3.24 -12.38 -1.35
N LEU A 10 -3.29 -11.08 -1.05
CA LEU A 10 -2.10 -10.24 -1.04
C LEU A 10 -1.22 -10.50 0.17
N ASN A 11 -1.70 -11.34 1.07
CA ASN A 11 -0.91 -11.76 2.21
C ASN A 11 -0.48 -10.56 3.06
N LEU A 12 -1.45 -9.78 3.49
CA LEU A 12 -1.22 -8.64 4.37
C LEU A 12 -1.43 -9.11 5.81
N PRO A 13 -0.49 -9.87 6.37
CA PRO A 13 -0.69 -10.48 7.67
C PRO A 13 -0.72 -9.43 8.76
N LYS A 14 -1.57 -9.65 9.73
CA LYS A 14 -1.58 -8.86 10.95
C LYS A 14 -2.01 -7.41 10.77
N LEU A 15 -2.45 -7.03 9.57
CA LEU A 15 -3.01 -5.69 9.39
C LEU A 15 -4.48 -5.73 9.76
N ASN A 16 -4.91 -4.78 10.58
CA ASN A 16 -6.33 -4.64 10.81
C ASN A 16 -6.95 -3.94 9.61
N GLU A 17 -8.27 -3.86 9.59
CA GLU A 17 -8.98 -3.32 8.45
C GLU A 17 -8.57 -1.88 8.14
N GLN A 18 -8.40 -1.08 9.19
CA GLN A 18 -8.03 0.32 9.00
C GLN A 18 -6.63 0.46 8.41
N GLN A 19 -5.69 -0.34 8.90
CA GLN A 19 -4.32 -0.32 8.39
C GLN A 19 -4.28 -0.76 6.93
N ALA A 20 -5.01 -1.83 6.62
CA ALA A 20 -5.08 -2.31 5.23
C ALA A 20 -5.66 -1.25 4.30
N ARG A 21 -6.67 -0.54 4.75
CA ARG A 21 -7.26 0.53 3.96
C ARG A 21 -6.27 1.66 3.71
N ARG A 22 -5.48 2.01 4.70
CA ARG A 22 -4.47 3.05 4.55
C ARG A 22 -3.40 2.66 3.56
N VAL A 23 -2.93 1.42 3.64
CA VAL A 23 -1.91 0.92 2.73
C VAL A 23 -2.43 0.90 1.29
N THR A 24 -3.63 0.37 1.08
CA THR A 24 -4.19 0.31 -0.26
C THR A 24 -4.53 1.68 -0.80
N ALA A 25 -4.95 2.60 0.05
CA ALA A 25 -5.22 3.97 -0.38
C ALA A 25 -3.94 4.67 -0.85
N ALA A 26 -2.83 4.46 -0.14
CA ALA A 26 -1.56 5.03 -0.53
C ALA A 26 -1.07 4.43 -1.85
N GLU A 27 -1.25 3.13 -2.02
CA GLU A 27 -0.88 2.48 -3.27
C GLU A 27 -1.68 3.04 -4.43
N LYS A 28 -2.98 3.18 -4.23
CA LYS A 28 -3.84 3.74 -5.26
C LYS A 28 -3.43 5.15 -5.62
N ALA A 29 -3.11 5.97 -4.61
CA ALA A 29 -2.67 7.33 -4.84
C ALA A 29 -1.39 7.37 -5.65
N CYS A 30 -0.45 6.43 -5.40
CA CYS A 30 0.76 6.31 -6.19
C CYS A 30 0.44 6.05 -7.65
N ARG A 31 -0.47 5.12 -7.92
CA ARG A 31 -0.83 4.77 -9.29
C ARG A 31 -1.50 5.91 -10.02
N GLU A 32 -2.30 6.69 -9.29
CA GLU A 32 -3.08 7.75 -9.91
C GLU A 32 -2.38 9.10 -9.92
N ALA A 33 -1.21 9.17 -9.31
CA ALA A 33 -0.44 10.42 -9.29
C ALA A 33 -0.01 10.79 -10.70
N LYS A 34 -0.19 12.06 -11.04
CA LYS A 34 0.07 12.51 -12.41
C LYS A 34 1.33 13.38 -12.52
N THR A 35 1.91 13.77 -11.41
CA THR A 35 3.13 14.55 -11.41
C THR A 35 4.23 13.77 -10.72
N ASP A 36 5.48 14.07 -11.05
CA ASP A 36 6.60 13.41 -10.40
C ASP A 36 6.61 13.71 -8.91
N TRP A 37 6.28 14.94 -8.55
CA TRP A 37 6.21 15.32 -7.16
C TRP A 37 5.20 14.45 -6.40
N ALA A 38 4.00 14.32 -6.96
CA ALA A 38 2.95 13.53 -6.31
C ALA A 38 3.32 12.06 -6.24
N LYS A 39 3.93 11.53 -7.30
CA LYS A 39 4.37 10.14 -7.31
C LYS A 39 5.39 9.88 -6.21
N ASN A 40 6.37 10.76 -6.08
CA ASN A 40 7.40 10.62 -5.06
C ASN A 40 6.80 10.74 -3.66
N TYR A 41 5.89 11.68 -3.47
CA TYR A 41 5.24 11.87 -2.20
C TYR A 41 4.49 10.61 -1.76
N TRP A 42 3.63 10.10 -2.64
CA TRP A 42 2.81 8.94 -2.30
C TRP A 42 3.63 7.66 -2.21
N PHE A 43 4.68 7.56 -3.00
CA PHE A 43 5.60 6.44 -2.90
C PHE A 43 6.21 6.38 -1.50
N GLU A 44 6.65 7.51 -0.98
CA GLU A 44 7.23 7.56 0.36
C GLU A 44 6.18 7.26 1.43
N VAL A 45 4.98 7.77 1.26
CA VAL A 45 3.89 7.46 2.21
C VAL A 45 3.62 5.97 2.21
N PHE A 46 3.50 5.37 1.03
CA PHE A 46 3.24 3.95 0.89
C PHE A 46 4.36 3.13 1.52
N ARG A 47 5.60 3.49 1.24
CA ARG A 47 6.75 2.80 1.81
C ARG A 47 6.76 2.87 3.33
N LYS A 48 6.51 4.05 3.87
CA LYS A 48 6.51 4.23 5.32
C LYS A 48 5.38 3.44 5.99
N LEU A 49 4.22 3.43 5.39
CA LEU A 49 3.10 2.67 5.94
C LEU A 49 3.41 1.18 5.93
N CYS A 50 3.95 0.68 4.84
CA CYS A 50 4.29 -0.74 4.75
C CYS A 50 5.37 -1.10 5.78
N THR A 51 6.36 -0.24 5.96
CA THR A 51 7.40 -0.47 6.95
C THR A 51 6.82 -0.45 8.36
N LEU A 52 5.98 0.54 8.64
CA LEU A 52 5.39 0.70 9.96
C LEU A 52 4.50 -0.49 10.32
N TYR A 53 3.76 -1.01 9.37
CA TYR A 53 2.83 -2.09 9.60
C TYR A 53 3.41 -3.48 9.36
N GLY A 54 4.70 -3.56 9.03
CA GLY A 54 5.33 -4.85 8.80
C GLY A 54 4.93 -5.50 7.50
N ALA A 55 4.56 -4.72 6.50
CA ALA A 55 4.11 -5.21 5.20
C ALA A 55 5.15 -4.94 4.10
N THR A 56 6.43 -5.08 4.43
CA THR A 56 7.50 -4.78 3.47
C THR A 56 7.49 -5.71 2.27
N GLU A 57 7.06 -6.95 2.43
CA GLU A 57 6.96 -7.85 1.29
C GLU A 57 5.89 -7.41 0.31
N TYR A 58 4.78 -6.95 0.82
CA TYR A 58 3.72 -6.42 -0.03
C TYR A 58 4.24 -5.22 -0.81
N PHE A 59 4.98 -4.35 -0.15
CA PHE A 59 5.57 -3.19 -0.79
C PHE A 59 6.48 -3.62 -1.94
N ARG A 60 7.37 -4.56 -1.69
CA ARG A 60 8.29 -5.04 -2.72
C ARG A 60 7.57 -5.60 -3.93
N ARG A 61 6.52 -6.38 -3.68
CA ARG A 61 5.74 -6.96 -4.78
C ARG A 61 5.02 -5.91 -5.60
N THR A 62 4.56 -4.87 -4.94
CA THR A 62 3.75 -3.87 -5.61
C THR A 62 4.57 -2.93 -6.48
N ILE A 63 5.79 -2.62 -6.08
CA ILE A 63 6.61 -1.66 -6.81
C ILE A 63 7.42 -2.28 -7.94
N HIS A 64 7.26 -3.56 -8.16
CA HIS A 64 7.87 -4.15 -9.33
C HIS A 64 7.12 -3.70 -10.57
#